data_a99267793e7a21ef5f9640555db21cb2
#
_entry.id   a99267793e7a21ef5f9640555db21cb2
#
_cell.length_a   1.000
_cell.length_b   1.000
_cell.length_c   1.000
_cell.angle_alpha   90.00
_cell.angle_beta   90.00
_cell.angle_gamma   90.00
#
_symmetry.space_group_name_H-M   'P 1'
#
loop_
_entity.id
_entity.type
_entity.pdbx_description
1 polymer ?
#
loop_
_entity_poly.entity_id
_entity_poly.type
_entity_poly.pdbx_seq_one_letter_code
_entity_poly.pdbx_strand_id
1 'polypeptide(L)'
;RGPVLRGWAIILELRPEGENNSSVFELKDLDGNPANTTLCRKHFFELGGLGIRDLYIDGTDLLILAGPTMDLDGPVSIFRWKEGVKKTGVSFVSANNNNDELKKIIDIPYGSGEDHAEGMTSFSTVAGKTSSLMIVYDLAAKARQTAPANLIADIFELAI
;
A
#
# COMPACT_ATOMS: atom_id res chain seq x y z
N ARG A 1 3.90 9.99 0.37
CA ARG A 1 4.49 9.30 -0.81
C ARG A 1 5.81 8.68 -0.39
N GLY A 2 5.94 7.37 -0.54
CA GLY A 2 7.13 6.63 -0.13
C GLY A 2 8.35 7.00 -0.98
N PRO A 3 9.56 7.01 -0.39
CA PRO A 3 10.78 7.26 -1.13
C PRO A 3 11.07 6.17 -2.13
N VAL A 4 11.57 6.55 -3.31
CA VAL A 4 12.10 5.63 -4.32
C VAL A 4 13.58 5.90 -4.48
N LEU A 5 14.40 4.91 -4.15
CA LEU A 5 15.85 4.98 -4.28
C LEU A 5 16.31 4.08 -5.42
N ARG A 6 16.82 4.67 -6.51
CA ARG A 6 17.30 3.93 -7.69
C ARG A 6 16.26 2.96 -8.28
N GLY A 7 14.96 3.35 -8.26
CA GLY A 7 13.86 2.53 -8.74
C GLY A 7 13.25 1.58 -7.70
N TRP A 8 13.80 1.52 -6.47
CA TRP A 8 13.27 0.69 -5.38
C TRP A 8 12.42 1.51 -4.41
N ALA A 9 11.18 1.12 -4.24
CA ALA A 9 10.32 1.62 -3.16
C ALA A 9 10.63 0.85 -1.87
N ILE A 10 10.43 1.47 -0.70
CA ILE A 10 10.85 0.91 0.59
C ILE A 10 9.67 0.91 1.56
N ILE A 11 9.45 -0.23 2.20
CA ILE A 11 8.58 -0.38 3.38
C ILE A 11 9.45 -0.63 4.60
N LEU A 12 9.14 0.06 5.69
CA LEU A 12 9.71 -0.20 7.01
C LEU A 12 8.69 -0.96 7.85
N GLU A 13 9.06 -2.14 8.32
CA GLU A 13 8.29 -2.90 9.29
C GLU A 13 8.79 -2.59 10.70
N LEU A 14 7.87 -2.19 11.55
CA LEU A 14 8.11 -1.83 12.95
C LEU A 14 7.01 -2.46 13.81
N ARG A 15 7.33 -2.79 15.06
CA ARG A 15 6.34 -3.19 16.07
C ARG A 15 6.36 -2.18 17.21
N PRO A 16 5.52 -1.13 17.15
CA PRO A 16 5.39 -0.23 18.28
C PRO A 16 4.58 -0.90 19.39
N GLU A 17 4.99 -0.70 20.62
CA GLU A 17 4.25 -1.08 21.82
C GLU A 17 4.23 0.10 22.81
N GLY A 18 3.08 0.36 23.40
CA GLY A 18 2.89 1.41 24.39
C GLY A 18 1.63 1.15 25.20
N GLU A 19 1.57 1.73 26.38
CA GLU A 19 0.36 1.69 27.21
C GLU A 19 -0.71 2.61 26.60
N ASN A 20 -1.99 2.25 26.81
CA ASN A 20 -3.12 3.11 26.48
C ASN A 20 -2.95 4.47 27.16
N ASN A 21 -3.02 5.56 26.38
CA ASN A 21 -2.80 6.95 26.78
C ASN A 21 -1.32 7.38 26.94
N SER A 22 -0.33 6.55 26.56
CA SER A 22 1.06 6.99 26.48
C SER A 22 1.29 7.78 25.19
N SER A 23 1.99 8.91 25.27
CA SER A 23 2.50 9.63 24.10
C SER A 23 3.86 9.08 23.63
N VAL A 24 4.38 8.06 24.30
CA VAL A 24 5.65 7.42 24.00
C VAL A 24 5.41 5.97 23.63
N PHE A 25 5.92 5.56 22.48
CA PHE A 25 5.95 4.17 22.04
C PHE A 25 7.39 3.67 22.04
N GLU A 26 7.58 2.44 22.49
CA GLU A 26 8.83 1.71 22.34
C GLU A 26 8.72 0.77 21.13
N LEU A 27 9.85 0.55 20.45
CA LEU A 27 9.92 -0.47 19.41
C LEU A 27 10.27 -1.80 20.06
N LYS A 28 9.45 -2.82 19.78
CA LYS A 28 9.70 -4.19 20.21
C LYS A 28 10.49 -4.95 19.15
N ASP A 29 11.21 -5.93 19.61
CA ASP A 29 11.92 -6.86 18.75
C ASP A 29 10.95 -7.62 17.83
N LEU A 30 11.27 -7.63 16.54
CA LEU A 30 10.44 -8.30 15.51
C LEU A 30 10.64 -9.81 15.50
N ASP A 31 11.83 -10.28 15.86
CA ASP A 31 12.22 -11.69 15.72
C ASP A 31 12.15 -12.47 17.04
N GLY A 32 11.97 -11.78 18.18
CA GLY A 32 11.92 -12.39 19.50
C GLY A 32 13.26 -13.04 19.90
N ASN A 33 14.37 -12.58 19.33
CA ASN A 33 15.70 -13.13 19.58
C ASN A 33 16.49 -12.27 20.57
N PRO A 34 16.63 -12.69 21.83
CA PRO A 34 17.29 -11.86 22.85
C PRO A 34 18.78 -11.63 22.58
N ALA A 35 19.42 -12.44 21.74
CA ALA A 35 20.82 -12.28 21.37
C ALA A 35 21.06 -11.28 20.24
N ASN A 36 20.04 -10.95 19.47
CA ASN A 36 20.14 -10.03 18.34
C ASN A 36 18.80 -9.33 18.08
N THR A 37 18.61 -8.17 18.67
CA THR A 37 17.36 -7.41 18.61
C THR A 37 17.16 -6.76 17.25
N THR A 38 16.08 -7.09 16.57
CA THR A 38 15.66 -6.50 15.30
C THR A 38 14.50 -5.53 15.52
N LEU A 39 14.78 -4.23 15.66
CA LEU A 39 13.75 -3.20 15.92
C LEU A 39 13.08 -2.68 14.62
N CYS A 40 13.73 -2.90 13.48
CA CYS A 40 13.24 -2.45 12.18
C CYS A 40 13.65 -3.44 11.10
N ARG A 41 12.72 -3.75 10.20
CA ARG A 41 12.98 -4.56 9.01
C ARG A 41 12.64 -3.77 7.76
N LYS A 42 13.47 -3.89 6.73
CA LYS A 42 13.33 -3.16 5.46
C LYS A 42 12.91 -4.13 4.36
N HIS A 43 11.91 -3.74 3.60
CA HIS A 43 11.48 -4.47 2.41
C HIS A 43 11.59 -3.54 1.20
N PHE A 44 12.22 -4.01 0.14
CA PHE A 44 12.50 -3.26 -1.07
C PHE A 44 11.68 -3.82 -2.23
N PHE A 45 10.98 -2.94 -2.95
CA PHE A 45 10.07 -3.31 -4.03
C PHE A 45 10.44 -2.60 -5.31
N GLU A 46 10.62 -3.36 -6.39
CA GLU A 46 10.74 -2.83 -7.74
C GLU A 46 9.34 -2.76 -8.35
N LEU A 47 8.75 -1.57 -8.36
CA LEU A 47 7.39 -1.28 -8.81
C LEU A 47 7.37 -0.50 -10.12
N GLY A 48 8.38 -0.68 -10.99
CA GLY A 48 8.52 0.10 -12.23
C GLY A 48 8.84 1.58 -11.99
N GLY A 49 9.50 1.92 -10.88
CA GLY A 49 9.84 3.31 -10.52
C GLY A 49 8.74 4.03 -9.76
N LEU A 50 7.60 3.37 -9.50
CA LEU A 50 6.50 3.96 -8.73
C LEU A 50 6.83 4.01 -7.24
N GLY A 51 6.33 5.04 -6.56
CA GLY A 51 6.39 5.19 -5.10
C GLY A 51 5.15 4.62 -4.44
N ILE A 52 5.30 4.13 -3.21
CA ILE A 52 4.19 3.61 -2.42
C ILE A 52 3.35 4.79 -1.90
N ARG A 53 2.04 4.68 -2.07
CA ARG A 53 1.05 5.66 -1.63
C ARG A 53 0.27 5.16 -0.42
N ASP A 54 -0.13 3.88 -0.45
CA ASP A 54 -0.86 3.27 0.65
C ASP A 54 -0.62 1.76 0.72
N LEU A 55 -0.93 1.17 1.88
CA LEU A 55 -0.76 -0.24 2.18
C LEU A 55 -2.04 -0.79 2.81
N TYR A 56 -2.48 -1.96 2.36
CA TYR A 56 -3.62 -2.65 2.93
C TYR A 56 -3.32 -4.13 3.14
N ILE A 57 -3.64 -4.66 4.33
CA ILE A 57 -3.46 -6.08 4.66
C ILE A 57 -4.71 -6.85 4.21
N ASP A 58 -4.53 -7.80 3.30
CA ASP A 58 -5.55 -8.72 2.81
C ASP A 58 -5.19 -10.16 3.25
N GLY A 59 -5.71 -10.56 4.39
CA GLY A 59 -5.35 -11.82 5.02
C GLY A 59 -3.87 -11.91 5.37
N THR A 60 -3.09 -12.67 4.63
CA THR A 60 -1.63 -12.78 4.79
C THR A 60 -0.85 -12.00 3.73
N ASP A 61 -1.54 -11.50 2.73
CA ASP A 61 -0.97 -10.72 1.64
C ASP A 61 -0.93 -9.24 2.01
N LEU A 62 -0.01 -8.51 1.41
CA LEU A 62 0.03 -7.06 1.50
C LEU A 62 -0.29 -6.47 0.12
N LEU A 63 -1.34 -5.65 0.08
CA LEU A 63 -1.66 -4.86 -1.10
C LEU A 63 -0.94 -3.51 -1.02
N ILE A 64 -0.34 -3.10 -2.13
CA ILE A 64 0.49 -1.91 -2.24
C ILE A 64 -0.11 -1.02 -3.33
N LEU A 65 -0.68 0.12 -2.94
CA LEU A 65 -1.04 1.18 -3.87
C LEU A 65 0.22 1.95 -4.24
N ALA A 66 0.55 1.98 -5.51
CA ALA A 66 1.76 2.63 -6.02
C ALA A 66 1.44 3.58 -7.17
N GLY A 67 2.11 4.72 -7.19
CA GLY A 67 1.94 5.74 -8.22
C GLY A 67 3.18 6.60 -8.38
N PRO A 68 3.16 7.58 -9.30
CA PRO A 68 4.27 8.48 -9.54
C PRO A 68 4.76 9.16 -8.27
N THR A 69 6.04 9.41 -8.20
CA THR A 69 6.63 10.25 -7.16
C THR A 69 6.43 11.72 -7.49
N MET A 70 6.41 12.59 -6.49
CA MET A 70 6.17 14.03 -6.64
C MET A 70 4.76 14.33 -7.21
N ASP A 71 4.58 15.48 -7.85
CA ASP A 71 3.31 15.92 -8.45
C ASP A 71 3.25 15.55 -9.95
N LEU A 72 3.74 14.35 -10.28
CA LEU A 72 3.70 13.85 -11.64
C LEU A 72 2.41 13.07 -11.87
N ASP A 73 1.79 13.30 -13.01
CA ASP A 73 0.79 12.41 -13.55
C ASP A 73 1.45 11.12 -14.04
N GLY A 74 0.72 10.03 -14.00
CA GLY A 74 1.25 8.80 -14.53
C GLY A 74 0.51 7.56 -13.99
N PRO A 75 0.98 6.38 -14.35
CA PRO A 75 0.30 5.16 -13.98
C PRO A 75 0.22 4.99 -12.46
N VAL A 76 -0.96 4.61 -12.01
CA VAL A 76 -1.21 4.19 -10.64
C VAL A 76 -1.67 2.74 -10.68
N SER A 77 -1.11 1.91 -9.83
CA SER A 77 -1.42 0.47 -9.83
C SER A 77 -1.45 -0.09 -8.42
N ILE A 78 -2.20 -1.18 -8.26
CA ILE A 78 -2.17 -1.99 -7.04
C ILE A 78 -1.35 -3.25 -7.33
N PHE A 79 -0.39 -3.50 -6.45
CA PHE A 79 0.40 -4.72 -6.43
C PHE A 79 0.00 -5.57 -5.23
N ARG A 80 0.02 -6.90 -5.39
CA ARG A 80 -0.14 -7.87 -4.31
C ARG A 80 1.21 -8.50 -4.01
N TRP A 81 1.69 -8.34 -2.78
CA TRP A 81 2.82 -9.08 -2.24
C TRP A 81 2.30 -10.29 -1.46
N LYS A 82 2.41 -11.45 -2.08
CA LYS A 82 1.91 -12.71 -1.55
C LYS A 82 2.62 -13.09 -0.26
N GLU A 83 1.83 -13.40 0.76
CA GLU A 83 2.30 -13.73 2.11
C GLU A 83 3.24 -12.66 2.72
N GLY A 84 3.11 -11.41 2.28
CA GLY A 84 3.98 -10.30 2.68
C GLY A 84 4.00 -10.08 4.19
N VAL A 85 2.86 -10.25 4.87
CA VAL A 85 2.73 -10.09 6.32
C VAL A 85 3.48 -11.16 7.13
N LYS A 86 3.77 -12.31 6.50
CA LYS A 86 4.50 -13.42 7.14
C LYS A 86 6.00 -13.40 6.90
N LYS A 87 6.50 -12.45 6.12
CA LYS A 87 7.92 -12.43 5.77
C LYS A 87 8.78 -12.14 7.00
N THR A 88 9.81 -12.95 7.16
CA THR A 88 10.82 -12.79 8.19
C THR A 88 12.15 -12.42 7.53
N GLY A 89 12.76 -11.33 7.93
CA GLY A 89 14.00 -10.85 7.33
C GLY A 89 13.78 -9.78 6.25
N VAL A 90 14.87 -9.24 5.73
CA VAL A 90 14.90 -8.25 4.67
C VAL A 90 14.42 -8.88 3.36
N SER A 91 13.55 -8.20 2.62
CA SER A 91 13.04 -8.67 1.34
C SER A 91 13.46 -7.75 0.20
N PHE A 92 13.78 -8.34 -0.96
CA PHE A 92 14.00 -7.66 -2.22
C PHE A 92 13.08 -8.31 -3.26
N VAL A 93 12.01 -7.62 -3.62
CA VAL A 93 10.92 -8.19 -4.42
C VAL A 93 10.69 -7.36 -5.66
N SER A 94 10.62 -8.01 -6.83
CA SER A 94 10.41 -7.34 -8.11
C SER A 94 9.16 -7.85 -8.80
N ALA A 95 8.33 -6.94 -9.29
CA ALA A 95 7.17 -7.27 -10.12
C ALA A 95 7.58 -7.78 -11.52
N ASN A 96 8.82 -7.58 -11.92
CA ASN A 96 9.37 -8.04 -13.20
C ASN A 96 9.86 -9.50 -13.16
N ASN A 97 9.96 -10.09 -11.98
CA ASN A 97 10.32 -11.49 -11.83
C ASN A 97 9.10 -12.37 -12.11
N ASN A 98 9.29 -13.46 -12.85
CA ASN A 98 8.26 -14.45 -13.17
C ASN A 98 7.80 -15.29 -11.95
N ASN A 99 8.13 -14.88 -10.73
CA ASN A 99 7.62 -15.49 -9.51
C ASN A 99 6.33 -14.74 -9.11
N ASP A 100 5.31 -15.45 -8.73
CA ASP A 100 4.02 -14.88 -8.27
C ASP A 100 4.13 -14.18 -6.89
N GLU A 101 5.34 -13.83 -6.44
CA GLU A 101 5.56 -13.22 -5.13
C GLU A 101 5.03 -11.78 -5.08
N LEU A 102 5.32 -11.00 -6.13
CA LEU A 102 4.82 -9.63 -6.29
C LEU A 102 4.18 -9.50 -7.66
N LYS A 103 2.88 -9.21 -7.68
CA LYS A 103 2.10 -9.14 -8.92
C LYS A 103 1.29 -7.86 -8.98
N LYS A 104 1.35 -7.16 -10.09
CA LYS A 104 0.39 -6.10 -10.41
C LYS A 104 -0.99 -6.72 -10.65
N ILE A 105 -2.01 -6.27 -9.93
CA ILE A 105 -3.36 -6.84 -9.97
C ILE A 105 -4.40 -5.89 -10.55
N ILE A 106 -4.24 -4.58 -10.37
CA ILE A 106 -5.20 -3.56 -10.82
C ILE A 106 -4.43 -2.35 -11.32
N ASP A 107 -4.84 -1.78 -12.45
CA ASP A 107 -4.47 -0.44 -12.88
C ASP A 107 -5.58 0.54 -12.48
N ILE A 108 -5.23 1.61 -11.80
CA ILE A 108 -6.15 2.62 -11.29
C ILE A 108 -6.21 3.78 -12.29
N PRO A 109 -7.40 4.24 -12.68
CA PRO A 109 -7.55 5.45 -13.48
C PRO A 109 -6.92 6.67 -12.80
N TYR A 110 -6.32 7.54 -13.56
CA TYR A 110 -5.75 8.80 -13.12
C TYR A 110 -6.04 9.90 -14.16
N GLY A 111 -6.11 11.15 -13.71
CA GLY A 111 -6.30 12.32 -14.57
C GLY A 111 -4.99 13.07 -14.84
N SER A 112 -5.10 14.17 -15.57
CA SER A 112 -4.00 15.12 -15.78
C SER A 112 -4.14 16.26 -14.78
N GLY A 113 -3.25 16.31 -13.80
CA GLY A 113 -3.29 17.29 -12.71
C GLY A 113 -4.43 17.06 -11.70
N GLU A 114 -5.13 15.94 -11.79
CA GLU A 114 -6.26 15.58 -10.91
C GLU A 114 -6.37 14.07 -10.75
N ASP A 115 -7.24 13.60 -9.84
CA ASP A 115 -7.49 12.18 -9.57
C ASP A 115 -6.23 11.39 -9.17
N HIS A 116 -5.48 11.96 -8.23
CA HIS A 116 -4.34 11.26 -7.66
C HIS A 116 -4.80 10.29 -6.58
N ALA A 117 -4.79 8.98 -6.87
CA ALA A 117 -5.15 7.96 -5.88
C ALA A 117 -4.12 7.95 -4.75
N GLU A 118 -4.56 8.16 -3.51
CA GLU A 118 -3.69 8.28 -2.32
C GLU A 118 -4.05 7.33 -1.19
N GLY A 119 -5.25 6.73 -1.21
CA GLY A 119 -5.66 5.81 -0.18
C GLY A 119 -6.49 4.66 -0.70
N MET A 120 -6.38 3.50 -0.04
CA MET A 120 -7.21 2.33 -0.30
C MET A 120 -7.65 1.65 0.98
N THR A 121 -8.85 1.09 0.98
CA THR A 121 -9.35 0.27 2.08
C THR A 121 -10.30 -0.80 1.56
N SER A 122 -10.56 -1.83 2.37
CA SER A 122 -11.61 -2.79 2.02
C SER A 122 -12.98 -2.12 2.06
N PHE A 123 -13.81 -2.49 1.12
CA PHE A 123 -15.19 -2.05 1.06
C PHE A 123 -16.10 -3.23 0.72
N SER A 124 -17.12 -3.48 1.53
CA SER A 124 -18.11 -4.51 1.25
C SER A 124 -19.43 -3.87 0.90
N THR A 125 -19.88 -4.08 -0.32
CA THR A 125 -21.21 -3.59 -0.78
C THR A 125 -22.35 -4.49 -0.33
N VAL A 126 -22.05 -5.73 0.06
CA VAL A 126 -23.05 -6.71 0.52
C VAL A 126 -22.46 -7.54 1.65
N ALA A 127 -23.18 -7.67 2.75
CA ALA A 127 -22.79 -8.53 3.87
C ALA A 127 -22.50 -9.97 3.39
N GLY A 128 -21.27 -10.43 3.56
CA GLY A 128 -20.82 -11.79 3.24
C GLY A 128 -20.31 -12.00 1.83
N LYS A 129 -20.10 -10.99 1.01
CA LYS A 129 -19.46 -11.09 -0.29
C LYS A 129 -18.12 -10.35 -0.36
N THR A 130 -17.20 -11.04 -1.01
CA THR A 130 -15.87 -10.68 -1.55
C THR A 130 -15.39 -9.26 -1.34
N SER A 131 -14.16 -9.20 -0.91
CA SER A 131 -13.37 -8.00 -0.72
C SER A 131 -13.34 -7.15 -1.98
N SER A 132 -14.02 -6.01 -1.94
CA SER A 132 -13.78 -4.93 -2.88
C SER A 132 -12.82 -3.94 -2.23
N LEU A 133 -12.05 -3.23 -3.02
CA LEU A 133 -11.22 -2.11 -2.58
C LEU A 133 -11.90 -0.80 -2.95
N MET A 134 -12.02 0.09 -1.99
CA MET A 134 -12.38 1.48 -2.22
C MET A 134 -11.11 2.31 -2.35
N ILE A 135 -11.01 3.09 -3.40
CA ILE A 135 -9.91 4.01 -3.67
C ILE A 135 -10.40 5.44 -3.50
N VAL A 136 -9.64 6.22 -2.74
CA VAL A 136 -9.86 7.65 -2.56
C VAL A 136 -8.75 8.45 -3.20
N TYR A 137 -9.10 9.66 -3.65
CA TYR A 137 -8.24 10.50 -4.46
C TYR A 137 -7.94 11.82 -3.76
N ASP A 138 -6.69 12.23 -3.79
CA ASP A 138 -6.30 13.62 -3.59
C ASP A 138 -6.45 14.38 -4.92
N LEU A 139 -6.71 15.69 -4.85
CA LEU A 139 -7.00 16.53 -6.03
C LEU A 139 -8.08 15.87 -6.92
N ALA A 140 -9.16 15.41 -6.29
CA ALA A 140 -10.25 14.75 -7.01
C ALA A 140 -10.81 15.64 -8.11
N ALA A 141 -10.99 15.08 -9.32
CA ALA A 141 -11.57 15.77 -10.45
C ALA A 141 -12.93 16.40 -10.09
N LYS A 142 -13.24 17.55 -10.66
CA LYS A 142 -14.53 18.23 -10.43
C LYS A 142 -15.73 17.31 -10.67
N ALA A 143 -15.63 16.38 -11.60
CA ALA A 143 -16.67 15.40 -11.90
C ALA A 143 -16.93 14.43 -10.72
N ARG A 144 -15.98 14.28 -9.79
CA ARG A 144 -16.15 13.49 -8.56
C ARG A 144 -16.86 14.24 -7.44
N GLN A 145 -16.97 15.56 -7.52
CA GLN A 145 -17.70 16.37 -6.55
C GLN A 145 -19.19 16.41 -6.90
N THR A 146 -20.01 15.70 -6.13
CA THR A 146 -21.49 15.70 -6.32
C THR A 146 -22.20 16.75 -5.49
N ALA A 147 -21.55 17.22 -4.41
CA ALA A 147 -21.99 18.31 -3.55
C ALA A 147 -20.76 18.89 -2.81
N PRO A 148 -20.85 20.03 -2.10
CA PRO A 148 -19.69 20.67 -1.46
C PRO A 148 -18.89 19.78 -0.51
N ALA A 149 -19.50 18.74 0.06
CA ALA A 149 -18.85 17.82 0.99
C ALA A 149 -18.87 16.34 0.51
N ASN A 150 -19.31 16.08 -0.74
CA ASN A 150 -19.47 14.71 -1.23
C ASN A 150 -18.50 14.45 -2.38
N LEU A 151 -17.68 13.41 -2.25
CA LEU A 151 -16.77 12.93 -3.27
C LEU A 151 -17.14 11.50 -3.67
N ILE A 152 -16.96 11.18 -4.95
CA ILE A 152 -17.10 9.82 -5.47
C ILE A 152 -15.74 9.12 -5.33
N ALA A 153 -15.73 8.00 -4.63
CA ALA A 153 -14.63 7.03 -4.61
C ALA A 153 -14.87 5.92 -5.65
N ASP A 154 -13.82 5.31 -6.12
CA ASP A 154 -13.92 4.14 -6.99
C ASP A 154 -13.90 2.84 -6.17
N ILE A 155 -14.65 1.85 -6.62
CA ILE A 155 -14.70 0.53 -6.00
C ILE A 155 -14.27 -0.51 -7.05
N PHE A 156 -13.25 -1.28 -6.70
CA PHE A 156 -12.71 -2.34 -7.53
C PHE A 156 -12.97 -3.70 -6.88
N GLU A 157 -13.49 -4.65 -7.63
CA GLU A 157 -13.60 -6.03 -7.18
C GLU A 157 -12.23 -6.70 -7.24
N LEU A 158 -11.81 -7.33 -6.13
CA LEU A 158 -10.64 -8.18 -6.13
C LEU A 158 -11.04 -9.53 -6.73
N ALA A 159 -10.48 -9.88 -7.88
CA ALA A 159 -10.52 -11.25 -8.36
C ALA A 159 -9.69 -12.12 -7.41
N ILE A 160 -10.35 -13.02 -6.71
CA ILE A 160 -9.74 -14.03 -5.82
C ILE A 160 -9.17 -15.17 -6.67
#